data_49460fb4cc9cbeaa788faeca3032d713
#
_entry.id   49460fb4cc9cbeaa788faeca3032d713
#
_cell.length_a   1.000
_cell.length_b   1.000
_cell.length_c   1.000
_cell.angle_alpha   90.00
_cell.angle_beta   90.00
_cell.angle_gamma   90.00
#
_symmetry.space_group_name_H-M   'P 1'
#
loop_
_entity.id
_entity.type
_entity.pdbx_description
1 polymer ?
#
loop_
_entity_poly.entity_id
_entity_poly.type
_entity_poly.pdbx_seq_one_letter_code
_entity_poly.pdbx_strand_id
1 'polypeptide(L)'
;MDCEHKLKVLEQEIESLKEENRLLKEKLSSSEKNFDGVSFKEKYAVRILDSLPDMLTVFNHEEMGIEVVSNEETNHVGVSNNDFKGMRMQDMVPKEAYHNIHNNLQKVISTGRGSTAHHELDVDGTLHYYENRIFPLDEEYVLIMCRDISERVATQQNLEIFKRILDRVSDSILAVSADGTLVYANRQFIEEYGVKGELGTQKIYDLPVSLNTKEQFDKRVQEIRDNGGNFA
;
A
#
# COMPACT_ATOMS: atom_id res chain seq x y z
N MET A 1 -28.72 -3.37 73.14
CA MET A 1 -28.88 -3.92 71.77
C MET A 1 -28.42 -5.38 71.84
N ASP A 2 -29.36 -6.29 71.65
CA ASP A 2 -29.24 -7.72 71.87
C ASP A 2 -28.22 -8.35 70.85
N CYS A 3 -27.40 -9.26 71.33
CA CYS A 3 -26.36 -9.95 70.56
C CYS A 3 -26.94 -10.64 69.33
N GLU A 4 -28.19 -11.14 69.43
CA GLU A 4 -28.97 -11.75 68.33
C GLU A 4 -29.28 -10.75 67.21
N HIS A 5 -29.59 -9.50 67.54
CA HIS A 5 -29.83 -8.47 66.54
C HIS A 5 -28.58 -8.09 65.72
N LYS A 6 -27.45 -8.00 66.37
CA LYS A 6 -26.14 -7.77 65.73
C LYS A 6 -25.73 -8.92 64.79
N LEU A 7 -26.00 -10.16 65.21
CA LEU A 7 -25.70 -11.35 64.41
C LEU A 7 -26.56 -11.35 63.12
N LYS A 8 -27.82 -11.07 63.19
CA LYS A 8 -28.73 -10.96 62.02
C LYS A 8 -28.31 -9.87 61.02
N VAL A 9 -27.87 -8.72 61.53
CA VAL A 9 -27.40 -7.64 60.69
C VAL A 9 -26.11 -8.04 59.95
N LEU A 10 -25.17 -8.69 60.63
CA LEU A 10 -23.91 -9.19 60.04
C LEU A 10 -24.18 -10.30 59.01
N GLU A 11 -25.13 -11.21 59.25
CA GLU A 11 -25.52 -12.24 58.30
C GLU A 11 -26.11 -11.63 57.02
N GLN A 12 -26.92 -10.59 57.13
CA GLN A 12 -27.47 -9.86 55.95
C GLN A 12 -26.37 -9.11 55.17
N GLU A 13 -25.40 -8.54 55.88
CA GLU A 13 -24.27 -7.83 55.26
C GLU A 13 -23.34 -8.80 54.52
N ILE A 14 -23.09 -9.98 55.12
CA ILE A 14 -22.32 -11.05 54.45
C ILE A 14 -23.02 -11.55 53.18
N GLU A 15 -24.34 -11.73 53.20
CA GLU A 15 -25.09 -12.18 52.02
C GLU A 15 -25.10 -11.12 50.94
N SER A 16 -25.22 -9.83 51.30
CA SER A 16 -25.12 -8.72 50.38
C SER A 16 -23.73 -8.64 49.70
N LEU A 17 -22.65 -8.79 50.49
CA LEU A 17 -21.27 -8.78 49.98
C LEU A 17 -20.98 -10.01 49.09
N LYS A 18 -21.55 -11.16 49.37
CA LYS A 18 -21.43 -12.35 48.51
C LYS A 18 -22.09 -12.13 47.17
N GLU A 19 -23.26 -11.54 47.12
CA GLU A 19 -23.96 -11.25 45.88
C GLU A 19 -23.24 -10.18 45.04
N GLU A 20 -22.70 -9.13 45.70
CA GLU A 20 -21.87 -8.13 45.04
C GLU A 20 -20.60 -8.73 44.45
N ASN A 21 -19.91 -9.61 45.20
CA ASN A 21 -18.75 -10.34 44.69
C ASN A 21 -19.08 -11.27 43.54
N ARG A 22 -20.25 -11.90 43.52
CA ARG A 22 -20.72 -12.71 42.40
C ARG A 22 -20.93 -11.86 41.15
N LEU A 23 -21.58 -10.72 41.26
CA LEU A 23 -21.82 -9.77 40.18
C LEU A 23 -20.53 -9.17 39.64
N LEU A 24 -19.55 -8.86 40.52
CA LEU A 24 -18.24 -8.40 40.15
C LEU A 24 -17.44 -9.46 39.36
N LYS A 25 -17.51 -10.73 39.82
CA LYS A 25 -16.89 -11.86 39.09
C LYS A 25 -17.50 -12.09 37.72
N GLU A 26 -18.83 -11.97 37.58
CA GLU A 26 -19.53 -12.07 36.30
C GLU A 26 -19.15 -10.91 35.37
N LYS A 27 -19.04 -9.69 35.90
CA LYS A 27 -18.55 -8.54 35.13
C LYS A 27 -17.09 -8.70 34.71
N LEU A 28 -16.19 -9.22 35.58
CA LEU A 28 -14.80 -9.52 35.24
C LEU A 28 -14.73 -10.57 34.12
N SER A 29 -15.45 -11.68 34.25
CA SER A 29 -15.43 -12.74 33.24
C SER A 29 -16.00 -12.32 31.87
N SER A 30 -16.99 -11.42 31.87
CA SER A 30 -17.50 -10.81 30.62
C SER A 30 -16.53 -9.78 30.05
N SER A 31 -15.80 -9.07 30.89
CA SER A 31 -14.72 -8.15 30.51
C SER A 31 -13.51 -8.90 29.96
N GLU A 32 -13.11 -10.02 30.60
CA GLU A 32 -12.02 -10.87 30.10
C GLU A 32 -12.30 -11.47 28.72
N LYS A 33 -13.55 -11.89 28.44
CA LYS A 33 -13.94 -12.36 27.11
C LYS A 33 -13.91 -11.27 26.02
N ASN A 34 -14.20 -10.02 26.40
CA ASN A 34 -14.00 -8.86 25.51
C ASN A 34 -12.53 -8.44 25.43
N PHE A 35 -11.74 -8.69 26.48
CA PHE A 35 -10.33 -8.37 26.54
C PHE A 35 -9.47 -9.31 25.66
N ASP A 36 -9.85 -10.59 25.52
CA ASP A 36 -9.17 -11.51 24.61
C ASP A 36 -9.21 -11.04 23.13
N GLY A 37 -10.28 -10.41 22.70
CA GLY A 37 -10.39 -9.82 21.37
C GLY A 37 -9.58 -8.52 21.17
N VAL A 38 -9.49 -7.69 22.21
CA VAL A 38 -8.67 -6.47 22.23
C VAL A 38 -7.19 -6.85 22.37
N SER A 39 -6.88 -7.79 23.25
CA SER A 39 -5.52 -8.32 23.48
C SER A 39 -4.90 -8.94 22.21
N PHE A 40 -5.69 -9.62 21.38
CA PHE A 40 -5.18 -10.14 20.10
C PHE A 40 -4.74 -8.99 19.17
N LYS A 41 -5.57 -7.97 19.01
CA LYS A 41 -5.27 -6.80 18.18
C LYS A 41 -4.02 -6.05 18.70
N GLU A 42 -3.96 -5.79 20.00
CA GLU A 42 -2.80 -5.14 20.60
C GLU A 42 -1.54 -6.00 20.50
N LYS A 43 -1.64 -7.31 20.77
CA LYS A 43 -0.50 -8.24 20.70
C LYS A 43 0.13 -8.31 19.31
N TYR A 44 -0.65 -8.17 18.25
CA TYR A 44 -0.16 -8.30 16.87
C TYR A 44 -0.07 -6.97 16.13
N ALA A 45 -0.73 -5.88 16.61
CA ALA A 45 -0.70 -4.59 15.97
C ALA A 45 0.73 -4.07 15.76
N VAL A 46 1.56 -4.11 16.81
CA VAL A 46 2.97 -3.68 16.74
C VAL A 46 3.73 -4.52 15.72
N ARG A 47 3.58 -5.86 15.73
CA ARG A 47 4.27 -6.72 14.77
C ARG A 47 3.81 -6.50 13.33
N ILE A 48 2.53 -6.20 13.14
CA ILE A 48 2.00 -5.85 11.82
C ILE A 48 2.59 -4.52 11.35
N LEU A 49 2.60 -3.51 12.22
CA LEU A 49 3.19 -2.20 11.92
C LEU A 49 4.68 -2.31 11.61
N ASP A 50 5.44 -3.09 12.41
CA ASP A 50 6.88 -3.33 12.21
C ASP A 50 7.18 -4.11 10.91
N SER A 51 6.22 -4.88 10.40
CA SER A 51 6.38 -5.64 9.15
C SER A 51 6.05 -4.84 7.88
N LEU A 52 5.46 -3.66 8.03
CA LEU A 52 5.15 -2.82 6.88
C LEU A 52 6.43 -2.18 6.33
N PRO A 53 6.61 -2.21 4.99
CA PRO A 53 7.76 -1.58 4.35
C PRO A 53 7.64 -0.05 4.28
N ASP A 54 6.56 0.50 4.80
CA ASP A 54 6.22 1.91 4.71
C ASP A 54 6.56 2.62 6.03
N MET A 55 7.05 3.85 5.94
CA MET A 55 7.21 4.71 7.12
C MET A 55 5.85 5.26 7.56
N LEU A 56 5.50 5.04 8.81
CA LEU A 56 4.25 5.51 9.42
C LEU A 56 4.54 6.59 10.45
N THR A 57 3.97 7.77 10.26
CA THR A 57 4.15 8.91 11.14
C THR A 57 2.81 9.52 11.54
N VAL A 58 2.72 9.94 12.78
CA VAL A 58 1.55 10.65 13.31
C VAL A 58 1.89 12.12 13.50
N PHE A 59 1.02 12.98 12.99
CA PHE A 59 1.07 14.42 13.16
C PHE A 59 -0.23 14.92 13.80
N ASN A 60 -0.15 16.03 14.53
CA ASN A 60 -1.35 16.77 14.89
C ASN A 60 -1.79 17.69 13.74
N HIS A 61 -2.97 18.33 13.89
CA HIS A 61 -3.51 19.25 12.87
C HIS A 61 -2.69 20.54 12.71
N GLU A 62 -1.77 20.84 13.63
CA GLU A 62 -0.80 21.93 13.54
C GLU A 62 0.51 21.52 12.85
N GLU A 63 0.54 20.29 12.28
CA GLU A 63 1.68 19.71 11.55
C GLU A 63 2.92 19.47 12.42
N MET A 64 2.70 19.29 13.72
CA MET A 64 3.76 18.85 14.64
C MET A 64 3.85 17.34 14.67
N GLY A 65 5.05 16.81 14.55
CA GLY A 65 5.33 15.37 14.67
C GLY A 65 5.04 14.86 16.08
N ILE A 66 4.23 13.83 16.19
CA ILE A 66 3.83 13.20 17.44
C ILE A 66 4.59 11.91 17.65
N GLU A 67 4.59 11.02 16.66
CA GLU A 67 5.22 9.71 16.78
C GLU A 67 5.58 9.12 15.41
N VAL A 68 6.71 8.41 15.32
CA VAL A 68 7.00 7.46 14.26
C VAL A 68 6.57 6.09 14.75
N VAL A 69 5.60 5.49 14.06
CA VAL A 69 4.94 4.24 14.49
C VAL A 69 5.59 3.02 13.83
N SER A 70 6.25 3.20 12.69
CA SER A 70 6.93 2.14 11.96
C SER A 70 8.34 1.87 12.49
N ASN A 71 8.91 0.74 12.04
CA ASN A 71 10.27 0.35 12.36
C ASN A 71 11.29 1.41 11.90
N GLU A 72 12.40 1.56 12.65
CA GLU A 72 13.50 2.48 12.32
C GLU A 72 14.15 2.19 10.96
N GLU A 73 14.15 0.93 10.50
CA GLU A 73 14.68 0.53 9.19
C GLU A 73 13.90 1.13 7.99
N THR A 74 12.64 1.53 8.20
CA THR A 74 11.80 2.17 7.19
C THR A 74 11.86 3.69 7.23
N ASN A 75 12.71 4.25 8.06
CA ASN A 75 12.85 5.70 8.24
C ASN A 75 13.67 6.34 7.11
N HIS A 76 13.02 6.63 5.99
CA HIS A 76 13.65 7.28 4.83
C HIS A 76 13.97 8.76 5.04
N VAL A 77 13.48 9.38 6.10
CA VAL A 77 13.70 10.81 6.41
C VAL A 77 14.98 11.03 7.21
N GLY A 78 15.56 9.96 7.78
CA GLY A 78 16.81 10.02 8.55
C GLY A 78 16.70 10.77 9.88
N VAL A 79 15.48 11.01 10.37
CA VAL A 79 15.21 11.67 11.66
C VAL A 79 14.93 10.60 12.72
N SER A 80 15.64 10.64 13.85
CA SER A 80 15.38 9.70 14.94
C SER A 80 13.98 9.91 15.52
N ASN A 81 13.38 8.85 16.09
CA ASN A 81 12.07 8.95 16.74
C ASN A 81 12.02 10.02 17.83
N ASN A 82 13.13 10.24 18.53
CA ASN A 82 13.21 11.24 19.59
C ASN A 82 13.25 12.67 19.03
N ASP A 83 13.92 12.86 17.90
CA ASP A 83 14.02 14.16 17.25
C ASP A 83 12.73 14.51 16.48
N PHE A 84 11.98 13.49 16.04
CA PHE A 84 10.71 13.66 15.33
C PHE A 84 9.65 14.35 16.20
N LYS A 85 9.60 14.05 17.49
CA LYS A 85 8.60 14.61 18.41
C LYS A 85 8.74 16.11 18.54
N GLY A 86 7.69 16.85 18.19
CA GLY A 86 7.65 18.29 18.23
C GLY A 86 8.32 19.01 17.06
N MET A 87 8.91 18.27 16.10
CA MET A 87 9.43 18.85 14.87
C MET A 87 8.27 19.22 13.93
N ARG A 88 8.39 20.34 13.24
CA ARG A 88 7.40 20.76 12.25
C ARG A 88 7.64 20.04 10.94
N MET A 89 6.56 19.65 10.27
CA MET A 89 6.63 18.96 8.96
C MET A 89 7.43 19.77 7.93
N GLN A 90 7.28 21.09 7.92
CA GLN A 90 8.01 21.99 7.01
C GLN A 90 9.53 21.96 7.18
N ASP A 91 10.02 21.51 8.34
CA ASP A 91 11.45 21.43 8.67
C ASP A 91 12.05 20.04 8.34
N MET A 92 11.17 19.08 8.00
CA MET A 92 11.56 17.68 7.70
C MET A 92 11.70 17.42 6.21
N VAL A 93 10.99 18.15 5.37
CA VAL A 93 10.90 17.89 3.93
C VAL A 93 11.21 19.15 3.12
N PRO A 94 11.72 19.03 1.89
CA PRO A 94 11.93 20.16 1.01
C PRO A 94 10.65 20.94 0.78
N LYS A 95 10.79 22.24 0.52
CA LYS A 95 9.67 23.19 0.41
C LYS A 95 8.62 22.77 -0.63
N GLU A 96 9.05 22.22 -1.74
CA GLU A 96 8.17 21.74 -2.82
C GLU A 96 7.35 20.54 -2.36
N ALA A 97 7.98 19.58 -1.69
CA ALA A 97 7.31 18.41 -1.11
C ALA A 97 6.33 18.82 0.00
N TYR A 98 6.77 19.74 0.87
CA TYR A 98 5.92 20.28 1.94
C TYR A 98 4.62 20.86 1.43
N HIS A 99 4.65 21.72 0.40
CA HIS A 99 3.44 22.33 -0.14
C HIS A 99 2.41 21.29 -0.62
N ASN A 100 2.89 20.24 -1.26
CA ASN A 100 2.00 19.19 -1.75
C ASN A 100 1.39 18.37 -0.60
N ILE A 101 2.21 17.98 0.38
CA ILE A 101 1.75 17.25 1.56
C ILE A 101 0.79 18.10 2.37
N HIS A 102 1.14 19.35 2.65
CA HIS A 102 0.32 20.33 3.38
C HIS A 102 -1.08 20.48 2.77
N ASN A 103 -1.17 20.75 1.45
CA ASN A 103 -2.45 20.92 0.78
C ASN A 103 -3.35 19.67 0.90
N ASN A 104 -2.76 18.48 0.79
CA ASN A 104 -3.49 17.22 0.95
C ASN A 104 -3.89 16.97 2.41
N LEU A 105 -3.04 17.36 3.37
CA LEU A 105 -3.34 17.27 4.80
C LEU A 105 -4.52 18.19 5.16
N GLN A 106 -4.50 19.46 4.72
CA GLN A 106 -5.61 20.39 4.94
C GLN A 106 -6.94 19.86 4.34
N LYS A 107 -6.86 19.21 3.18
CA LYS A 107 -8.01 18.53 2.59
C LYS A 107 -8.51 17.38 3.46
N VAL A 108 -7.62 16.57 4.05
CA VAL A 108 -7.99 15.47 4.96
C VAL A 108 -8.67 16.03 6.21
N ILE A 109 -8.08 17.06 6.84
CA ILE A 109 -8.63 17.71 8.03
C ILE A 109 -10.04 18.27 7.75
N SER A 110 -10.21 18.97 6.62
CA SER A 110 -11.49 19.61 6.29
C SER A 110 -12.59 18.65 5.85
N THR A 111 -12.23 17.51 5.25
CA THR A 111 -13.21 16.57 4.68
C THR A 111 -13.41 15.29 5.51
N GLY A 112 -12.50 14.98 6.43
CA GLY A 112 -12.48 13.72 7.16
C GLY A 112 -12.21 12.50 6.26
N ARG A 113 -11.70 12.71 5.02
CA ARG A 113 -11.43 11.63 4.06
C ARG A 113 -9.95 11.58 3.73
N GLY A 114 -9.40 10.36 3.61
CA GLY A 114 -8.02 10.16 3.21
C GLY A 114 -7.67 10.82 1.86
N SER A 115 -6.41 11.22 1.71
CA SER A 115 -5.85 11.80 0.49
C SER A 115 -4.48 11.24 0.20
N THR A 116 -4.00 11.38 -1.03
CA THR A 116 -2.66 10.92 -1.44
C THR A 116 -1.90 12.09 -2.06
N ALA A 117 -0.65 12.27 -1.61
CA ALA A 117 0.30 13.22 -2.16
C ALA A 117 1.53 12.48 -2.68
N HIS A 118 2.10 12.95 -3.80
CA HIS A 118 3.35 12.44 -4.34
C HIS A 118 4.41 13.55 -4.29
N HIS A 119 5.64 13.19 -3.98
CA HIS A 119 6.76 14.13 -4.07
C HIS A 119 8.05 13.42 -4.45
N GLU A 120 9.00 14.22 -4.89
CA GLU A 120 10.36 13.81 -5.20
C GLU A 120 11.30 14.34 -4.13
N LEU A 121 12.32 13.57 -3.82
CA LEU A 121 13.36 13.94 -2.86
C LEU A 121 14.72 13.54 -3.42
N ASP A 122 15.64 14.48 -3.48
CA ASP A 122 17.04 14.17 -3.77
C ASP A 122 17.74 13.73 -2.48
N VAL A 123 18.17 12.48 -2.46
CA VAL A 123 18.92 11.89 -1.35
C VAL A 123 20.31 11.55 -1.87
N ASP A 124 21.32 12.25 -1.43
CA ASP A 124 22.73 12.06 -1.82
C ASP A 124 22.97 12.06 -3.34
N GLY A 125 22.25 12.92 -4.07
CA GLY A 125 22.34 13.02 -5.53
C GLY A 125 21.53 11.97 -6.30
N THR A 126 20.71 11.19 -5.60
CA THR A 126 19.78 10.22 -6.20
C THR A 126 18.36 10.70 -5.99
N LEU A 127 17.59 10.79 -7.08
CA LEU A 127 16.18 11.19 -7.03
C LEU A 127 15.31 10.02 -6.61
N HIS A 128 14.64 10.16 -5.49
CA HIS A 128 13.67 9.22 -4.97
C HIS A 128 12.25 9.75 -5.14
N TYR A 129 11.29 8.85 -5.31
CA TYR A 129 9.88 9.14 -5.49
C TYR A 129 9.08 8.57 -4.32
N TYR A 130 8.27 9.41 -3.68
CA TYR A 130 7.49 9.02 -2.51
C TYR A 130 6.00 9.23 -2.73
N GLU A 131 5.21 8.26 -2.25
CA GLU A 131 3.75 8.34 -2.13
C GLU A 131 3.40 8.50 -0.66
N ASN A 132 2.76 9.61 -0.27
CA ASN A 132 2.24 9.84 1.06
C ASN A 132 0.73 9.64 1.06
N ARG A 133 0.25 8.65 1.80
CA ARG A 133 -1.17 8.45 2.07
C ARG A 133 -1.49 9.03 3.43
N ILE A 134 -2.41 9.97 3.47
CA ILE A 134 -2.77 10.74 4.65
C ILE A 134 -4.17 10.30 5.08
N PHE A 135 -4.33 9.87 6.32
CA PHE A 135 -5.58 9.40 6.90
C PHE A 135 -5.89 10.16 8.18
N PRO A 136 -7.14 10.60 8.40
CA PRO A 136 -7.54 11.11 9.70
C PRO A 136 -7.57 9.95 10.71
N LEU A 137 -6.99 10.13 11.88
CA LEU A 137 -7.13 9.20 13.01
C LEU A 137 -8.32 9.59 13.87
N ASP A 138 -8.40 10.85 14.23
CA ASP A 138 -9.48 11.46 15.00
C ASP A 138 -9.58 12.97 14.71
N GLU A 139 -10.19 13.74 15.63
CA GLU A 139 -10.36 15.19 15.51
C GLU A 139 -9.06 15.99 15.74
N GLU A 140 -7.97 15.35 16.17
CA GLU A 140 -6.72 16.00 16.54
C GLU A 140 -5.51 15.49 15.76
N TYR A 141 -5.55 14.23 15.30
CA TYR A 141 -4.40 13.53 14.72
C TYR A 141 -4.66 12.99 13.32
N VAL A 142 -3.58 12.96 12.54
CA VAL A 142 -3.52 12.32 11.22
C VAL A 142 -2.37 11.33 11.16
N LEU A 143 -2.58 10.23 10.44
CA LEU A 143 -1.55 9.26 10.08
C LEU A 143 -1.07 9.57 8.67
N ILE A 144 0.24 9.66 8.48
CA ILE A 144 0.87 9.71 7.16
C ILE A 144 1.67 8.42 6.97
N MET A 145 1.30 7.69 5.93
CA MET A 145 2.04 6.53 5.44
C MET A 145 2.89 6.97 4.25
N CYS A 146 4.21 6.96 4.40
CA CYS A 146 5.17 7.32 3.36
C CYS A 146 5.78 6.05 2.77
N ARG A 147 5.60 5.86 1.45
CA ARG A 147 6.12 4.73 0.67
C ARG A 147 7.13 5.22 -0.35
N ASP A 148 8.30 4.61 -0.38
CA ASP A 148 9.22 4.76 -1.52
C ASP A 148 8.66 3.98 -2.72
N ILE A 149 8.43 4.70 -3.82
CA ILE A 149 7.92 4.14 -5.08
C ILE A 149 8.95 4.25 -6.21
N SER A 150 10.22 4.52 -5.89
CA SER A 150 11.28 4.80 -6.87
C SER A 150 11.49 3.62 -7.82
N GLU A 151 11.53 2.39 -7.31
CA GLU A 151 11.67 1.18 -8.15
C GLU A 151 10.49 1.03 -9.12
N ARG A 152 9.27 1.29 -8.65
CA ARG A 152 8.06 1.24 -9.49
C ARG A 152 8.11 2.29 -10.59
N VAL A 153 8.51 3.53 -10.26
CA VAL A 153 8.64 4.63 -11.21
C VAL A 153 9.75 4.31 -12.22
N ALA A 154 10.92 3.85 -11.77
CA ALA A 154 12.02 3.47 -12.66
C ALA A 154 11.62 2.35 -13.62
N THR A 155 10.93 1.32 -13.14
CA THR A 155 10.41 0.24 -13.98
C THR A 155 9.45 0.76 -15.04
N GLN A 156 8.52 1.63 -14.65
CA GLN A 156 7.56 2.24 -15.58
C GLN A 156 8.26 3.10 -16.63
N GLN A 157 9.21 3.93 -16.22
CA GLN A 157 10.00 4.76 -17.14
C GLN A 157 10.81 3.91 -18.12
N ASN A 158 11.45 2.84 -17.66
CA ASN A 158 12.18 1.91 -18.51
C ASN A 158 11.25 1.25 -19.56
N LEU A 159 10.06 0.81 -19.16
CA LEU A 159 9.08 0.26 -20.11
C LEU A 159 8.67 1.29 -21.16
N GLU A 160 8.47 2.54 -20.78
CA GLU A 160 8.16 3.61 -21.74
C GLU A 160 9.32 3.92 -22.69
N ILE A 161 10.57 3.90 -22.19
CA ILE A 161 11.77 4.06 -23.01
C ILE A 161 11.87 2.90 -24.01
N PHE A 162 11.70 1.65 -23.56
CA PHE A 162 11.71 0.48 -24.43
C PHE A 162 10.65 0.59 -25.52
N LYS A 163 9.41 0.96 -25.17
CA LYS A 163 8.35 1.17 -26.13
C LYS A 163 8.71 2.22 -27.18
N ARG A 164 9.26 3.37 -26.77
CA ARG A 164 9.69 4.43 -27.67
C ARG A 164 10.83 3.99 -28.60
N ILE A 165 11.76 3.17 -28.11
CA ILE A 165 12.83 2.60 -28.92
C ILE A 165 12.25 1.68 -29.98
N LEU A 166 11.40 0.73 -29.57
CA LEU A 166 10.76 -0.22 -30.50
C LEU A 166 9.90 0.48 -31.55
N ASP A 167 9.22 1.56 -31.19
CA ASP A 167 8.37 2.35 -32.12
C ASP A 167 9.21 3.17 -33.14
N ARG A 168 10.54 3.33 -32.91
CA ARG A 168 11.47 4.02 -33.84
C ARG A 168 12.26 3.08 -34.69
N VAL A 169 12.23 1.78 -34.42
CA VAL A 169 12.91 0.77 -35.27
C VAL A 169 12.15 0.67 -36.60
N SER A 170 12.89 0.66 -37.69
CA SER A 170 12.33 0.54 -39.05
C SER A 170 11.84 -0.88 -39.38
N ASP A 171 12.24 -1.86 -38.60
CA ASP A 171 11.79 -3.24 -38.73
C ASP A 171 10.44 -3.45 -38.04
N SER A 172 9.58 -4.24 -38.66
CA SER A 172 8.30 -4.65 -38.08
C SER A 172 8.49 -5.62 -36.92
N ILE A 173 8.17 -5.17 -35.71
CA ILE A 173 8.32 -5.95 -34.47
C ILE A 173 6.94 -6.26 -33.89
N LEU A 174 6.74 -7.53 -33.57
CA LEU A 174 5.52 -7.99 -32.90
C LEU A 174 5.83 -9.03 -31.82
N ALA A 175 4.92 -9.15 -30.86
CA ALA A 175 4.88 -10.25 -29.91
C ALA A 175 3.48 -10.87 -29.92
N VAL A 176 3.43 -12.19 -29.95
CA VAL A 176 2.19 -12.97 -29.93
C VAL A 176 2.23 -13.99 -28.80
N SER A 177 1.09 -14.23 -28.18
CA SER A 177 0.92 -15.31 -27.25
C SER A 177 0.84 -16.67 -27.96
N ALA A 178 0.96 -17.76 -27.21
CA ALA A 178 0.96 -19.13 -27.76
C ALA A 178 -0.35 -19.48 -28.51
N ASP A 179 -1.42 -18.77 -28.26
CA ASP A 179 -2.70 -18.94 -28.95
C ASP A 179 -2.86 -17.99 -30.18
N GLY A 180 -1.78 -17.27 -30.52
CA GLY A 180 -1.73 -16.34 -31.65
C GLY A 180 -2.29 -14.96 -31.38
N THR A 181 -2.64 -14.63 -30.12
CA THR A 181 -3.12 -13.27 -29.78
C THR A 181 -1.97 -12.26 -29.93
N LEU A 182 -2.20 -11.18 -30.64
CA LEU A 182 -1.24 -10.09 -30.83
C LEU A 182 -1.13 -9.28 -29.52
N VAL A 183 -0.06 -9.50 -28.75
CA VAL A 183 0.17 -8.87 -27.43
C VAL A 183 0.85 -7.51 -27.59
N TYR A 184 1.78 -7.41 -28.54
CA TYR A 184 2.50 -6.19 -28.85
C TYR A 184 2.74 -6.07 -30.35
N ALA A 185 2.73 -4.87 -30.86
CA ALA A 185 3.19 -4.51 -32.20
C ALA A 185 3.77 -3.10 -32.15
N ASN A 186 4.94 -2.89 -32.76
CA ASN A 186 5.49 -1.55 -32.89
C ASN A 186 4.79 -0.77 -33.99
N ARG A 187 5.04 0.53 -34.02
CA ARG A 187 4.44 1.43 -35.00
C ARG A 187 4.64 0.97 -36.45
N GLN A 188 5.85 0.52 -36.80
CA GLN A 188 6.18 0.04 -38.14
C GLN A 188 5.30 -1.14 -38.55
N PHE A 189 5.10 -2.13 -37.66
CA PHE A 189 4.23 -3.28 -37.91
C PHE A 189 2.78 -2.86 -38.10
N ILE A 190 2.28 -1.95 -37.26
CA ILE A 190 0.89 -1.47 -37.32
C ILE A 190 0.61 -0.77 -38.65
N GLU A 191 1.55 0.09 -39.11
CA GLU A 191 1.44 0.82 -40.38
C GLU A 191 1.57 -0.12 -41.59
N GLU A 192 2.53 -1.04 -41.58
CA GLU A 192 2.80 -1.96 -42.70
C GLU A 192 1.68 -3.00 -42.88
N TYR A 193 1.16 -3.56 -41.79
CA TYR A 193 0.17 -4.64 -41.84
C TYR A 193 -1.28 -4.16 -41.62
N GLY A 194 -1.48 -2.87 -41.45
CA GLY A 194 -2.82 -2.28 -41.32
C GLY A 194 -3.61 -2.78 -40.12
N VAL A 195 -2.94 -3.03 -38.98
CA VAL A 195 -3.59 -3.49 -37.76
C VAL A 195 -4.58 -2.44 -37.27
N LYS A 196 -5.86 -2.83 -37.13
CA LYS A 196 -6.95 -1.94 -36.72
C LYS A 196 -7.56 -2.49 -35.42
N GLY A 197 -7.70 -1.62 -34.41
CA GLY A 197 -8.34 -1.98 -33.15
C GLY A 197 -7.34 -2.20 -32.03
N GLU A 198 -7.84 -2.75 -30.93
CA GLU A 198 -7.09 -2.89 -29.70
C GLU A 198 -6.18 -4.15 -29.75
N LEU A 199 -4.91 -3.98 -29.39
CA LEU A 199 -4.00 -5.12 -29.20
C LEU A 199 -4.56 -6.00 -28.07
N GLY A 200 -4.36 -7.31 -28.18
CA GLY A 200 -4.92 -8.29 -27.25
C GLY A 200 -6.25 -8.90 -27.67
N THR A 201 -6.91 -8.33 -28.67
CA THR A 201 -8.18 -8.86 -29.20
C THR A 201 -8.05 -9.53 -30.57
N GLN A 202 -6.93 -9.32 -31.26
CA GLN A 202 -6.70 -9.80 -32.63
C GLN A 202 -5.74 -10.99 -32.65
N LYS A 203 -5.97 -11.89 -33.59
CA LYS A 203 -5.08 -13.00 -33.84
C LYS A 203 -4.17 -12.69 -35.02
N ILE A 204 -2.89 -13.09 -34.90
CA ILE A 204 -1.90 -12.84 -35.95
C ILE A 204 -2.32 -13.44 -37.31
N TYR A 205 -2.96 -14.60 -37.31
CA TYR A 205 -3.41 -15.29 -38.53
C TYR A 205 -4.72 -14.73 -39.13
N ASP A 206 -5.40 -13.80 -38.44
CA ASP A 206 -6.59 -13.09 -38.93
C ASP A 206 -6.23 -11.75 -39.61
N LEU A 207 -4.96 -11.33 -39.53
CA LEU A 207 -4.52 -10.11 -40.16
C LEU A 207 -4.57 -10.24 -41.70
N PRO A 208 -4.96 -9.16 -42.43
CA PRO A 208 -5.14 -9.21 -43.89
C PRO A 208 -3.93 -9.65 -44.70
N VAL A 209 -2.74 -9.55 -44.11
CA VAL A 209 -1.45 -9.84 -44.73
C VAL A 209 -0.74 -11.02 -44.07
N SER A 210 -1.45 -11.78 -43.25
CA SER A 210 -0.86 -12.94 -42.60
C SER A 210 -0.46 -13.98 -43.66
N LEU A 211 0.83 -14.25 -43.74
CA LEU A 211 1.40 -15.32 -44.57
C LEU A 211 1.22 -16.71 -43.92
N ASN A 212 0.68 -16.77 -42.73
CA ASN A 212 0.53 -18.00 -41.97
C ASN A 212 -0.94 -18.28 -41.68
N THR A 213 -1.38 -19.46 -42.04
CA THR A 213 -2.65 -20.00 -41.54
C THR A 213 -2.53 -20.34 -40.07
N LYS A 214 -3.66 -20.53 -39.37
CA LYS A 214 -3.68 -20.99 -37.99
C LYS A 214 -2.86 -22.28 -37.81
N GLU A 215 -3.01 -23.23 -38.74
CA GLU A 215 -2.28 -24.53 -38.69
C GLU A 215 -0.77 -24.34 -38.76
N GLN A 216 -0.30 -23.45 -39.62
CA GLN A 216 1.13 -23.13 -39.72
C GLN A 216 1.66 -22.44 -38.47
N PHE A 217 0.84 -21.57 -37.85
CA PHE A 217 1.17 -20.94 -36.59
C PHE A 217 1.26 -21.96 -35.46
N ASP A 218 0.25 -22.83 -35.32
CA ASP A 218 0.21 -23.86 -34.29
C ASP A 218 1.41 -24.82 -34.41
N LYS A 219 1.77 -25.21 -35.62
CA LYS A 219 2.96 -26.05 -35.90
C LYS A 219 4.24 -25.33 -35.41
N ARG A 220 4.40 -24.08 -35.73
CA ARG A 220 5.56 -23.27 -35.29
C ARG A 220 5.66 -23.13 -33.77
N VAL A 221 4.53 -22.89 -33.11
CA VAL A 221 4.47 -22.85 -31.64
C VAL A 221 4.87 -24.18 -31.03
N GLN A 222 4.45 -25.29 -31.64
CA GLN A 222 4.84 -26.63 -31.17
C GLN A 222 6.35 -26.89 -31.36
N GLU A 223 6.90 -26.52 -32.51
CA GLU A 223 8.35 -26.64 -32.78
C GLU A 223 9.17 -25.81 -31.76
N ILE A 224 8.72 -24.62 -31.39
CA ILE A 224 9.38 -23.78 -30.38
C ILE A 224 9.34 -24.47 -29.00
N ARG A 225 8.20 -25.07 -28.64
CA ARG A 225 8.08 -25.80 -27.36
C ARG A 225 8.99 -27.02 -27.31
N ASP A 226 9.05 -27.77 -28.38
CA ASP A 226 9.86 -28.99 -28.47
C ASP A 226 11.36 -28.68 -28.45
N ASN A 227 11.78 -27.52 -28.95
CA ASN A 227 13.17 -27.05 -28.97
C ASN A 227 13.57 -26.24 -27.74
N GLY A 228 12.79 -26.30 -26.65
CA GLY A 228 13.09 -25.59 -25.39
C GLY A 228 13.01 -24.06 -25.49
N GLY A 229 12.22 -23.54 -26.43
CA GLY A 229 12.00 -22.10 -26.61
C GLY A 229 13.10 -21.38 -27.40
N ASN A 230 14.10 -22.09 -27.93
CA ASN A 230 15.13 -21.50 -28.78
C ASN A 230 14.80 -21.63 -30.26
N PHE A 231 14.93 -20.53 -31.02
CA PHE A 231 14.96 -20.57 -32.48
C PHE A 231 16.32 -21.07 -32.96
N ALA A 232 16.30 -22.01 -33.89
CA ALA A 232 17.46 -22.33 -34.70
C ALA A 232 17.49 -21.40 -35.92
#